data_257fa4b29004be564e6b6eef2446e20f
#
_entry.id   257fa4b29004be564e6b6eef2446e20f
#
_cell.length_a   1.000
_cell.length_b   1.000
_cell.length_c   1.000
_cell.angle_alpha   90.00
_cell.angle_beta   90.00
_cell.angle_gamma   90.00
#
_symmetry.space_group_name_H-M   'P 1'
#
loop_
_entity.id
_entity.type
_entity.pdbx_description
1 polymer ?
#
loop_
_entity_poly.entity_id
_entity_poly.type
_entity_poly.pdbx_seq_one_letter_code
_entity_poly.pdbx_strand_id
1 'polypeptide(L)'
;VLGFGLLLAIGRALAARWMQPVTRRAASDPVPPERDPRARRRALLAPAAVAALTFGGWVAAGFVWGVLWPLLAGSFEPWRALRQIFAITFVAGSFVTAIVYFGAEHVWRAELPRFFPQGDLSAARVPRLRVRTRMIVVFLLLSLMPLGVLSVAALTRADALLGADAAAAAGIVRNLIVVVLVLAAGGLVASVGLAALVADSVAAPLRDVQLAMAQVRDGALDVRCRVVSNDEIGAVAEGFNGMVEGLRERERIRETFGKYVSPEVRDEILAGRASTEGAQCEVTILFADLRDFTPWVESHPATEVVADLNAYFAEMDAAIRAQGGLVLQFIGDEIEAVFGAPIANARHADAAVAAARAMGERLEAFNAARVAAGKPALRHGIGIHSGSVIAGNIGSSERLSYTLVGDAVNVASRIQALNKEFGTTVLVSGATQALLLSSADLAPLPAVKVKGRRSEVAIYALAGPWAETPAPSMRST
;
A
#
# COMPACT_ATOMS: atom_id res chain seq x y z
N VAL A 1 -35.44 18.20 42.77
CA VAL A 1 -35.19 16.80 42.33
C VAL A 1 -36.00 16.51 41.06
N LEU A 2 -37.32 16.74 41.04
CA LEU A 2 -38.23 16.43 39.90
C LEU A 2 -37.85 17.19 38.61
N GLY A 3 -37.52 18.48 38.68
CA GLY A 3 -37.13 19.28 37.49
C GLY A 3 -35.81 18.82 36.84
N PHE A 4 -34.83 18.39 37.64
CA PHE A 4 -33.56 17.86 37.16
C PHE A 4 -33.75 16.48 36.49
N GLY A 5 -34.58 15.62 37.08
CA GLY A 5 -34.95 14.32 36.50
C GLY A 5 -35.63 14.47 35.14
N LEU A 6 -36.55 15.45 34.99
CA LEU A 6 -37.22 15.74 33.74
C LEU A 6 -36.24 16.25 32.63
N LEU A 7 -35.34 17.16 32.98
CA LEU A 7 -34.32 17.65 32.02
C LEU A 7 -33.38 16.53 31.55
N LEU A 8 -32.99 15.64 32.49
CA LEU A 8 -32.18 14.46 32.14
C LEU A 8 -32.94 13.47 31.24
N ALA A 9 -34.23 13.23 31.51
CA ALA A 9 -35.04 12.35 30.69
C ALA A 9 -35.24 12.90 29.27
N ILE A 10 -35.52 14.20 29.13
CA ILE A 10 -35.62 14.88 27.83
C ILE A 10 -34.29 14.81 27.08
N GLY A 11 -33.18 15.11 27.74
CA GLY A 11 -31.83 15.03 27.17
C GLY A 11 -31.48 13.64 26.64
N ARG A 12 -31.81 12.59 27.44
CA ARG A 12 -31.61 11.20 26.99
C ARG A 12 -32.50 10.83 25.81
N ALA A 13 -33.77 11.24 25.82
CA ALA A 13 -34.68 10.98 24.71
C ALA A 13 -34.23 11.65 23.39
N LEU A 14 -33.76 12.91 23.47
CA LEU A 14 -33.23 13.66 22.32
C LEU A 14 -31.93 13.01 21.81
N ALA A 15 -31.00 12.64 22.71
CA ALA A 15 -29.78 11.97 22.37
C ALA A 15 -30.04 10.61 21.69
N ALA A 16 -30.93 9.80 22.25
CA ALA A 16 -31.31 8.51 21.69
C ALA A 16 -31.93 8.64 20.31
N ARG A 17 -32.84 9.59 20.12
CA ARG A 17 -33.45 9.88 18.81
C ARG A 17 -32.45 10.33 17.77
N TRP A 18 -31.50 11.20 18.15
CA TRP A 18 -30.49 11.72 17.27
C TRP A 18 -29.46 10.64 16.89
N MET A 19 -29.08 9.78 17.85
CA MET A 19 -28.14 8.68 17.66
C MET A 19 -28.77 7.47 16.96
N GLN A 20 -30.08 7.40 16.81
CA GLN A 20 -30.80 6.25 16.25
C GLN A 20 -30.22 5.68 14.95
N PRO A 21 -29.79 6.47 13.93
CA PRO A 21 -29.15 5.92 12.72
C PRO A 21 -27.77 5.32 12.98
N VAL A 22 -27.10 5.75 14.05
CA VAL A 22 -25.75 5.27 14.44
C VAL A 22 -25.85 4.00 15.26
N THR A 23 -26.88 3.90 16.12
CA THR A 23 -27.07 2.78 17.08
C THR A 23 -27.99 1.69 16.55
N ARG A 24 -28.74 1.92 15.48
CA ARG A 24 -29.56 0.89 14.85
C ARG A 24 -28.68 -0.24 14.33
N ARG A 25 -28.50 -1.25 15.16
CA ARG A 25 -28.27 -2.63 14.72
C ARG A 25 -29.61 -3.15 14.22
N ALA A 26 -30.07 -2.67 13.09
CA ALA A 26 -31.31 -3.17 12.54
C ALA A 26 -31.00 -4.52 11.89
N ALA A 27 -31.49 -5.58 12.48
CA ALA A 27 -31.63 -6.90 11.86
C ALA A 27 -32.47 -6.86 10.55
N SER A 28 -32.97 -5.71 10.18
CA SER A 28 -33.85 -5.47 9.03
C SER A 28 -33.37 -4.42 8.02
N ASP A 29 -32.22 -3.76 8.23
CA ASP A 29 -31.73 -2.74 7.30
C ASP A 29 -30.48 -3.26 6.58
N PRO A 30 -30.53 -3.50 5.24
CA PRO A 30 -29.47 -4.16 4.50
C PRO A 30 -28.25 -3.27 4.21
N VAL A 31 -28.26 -1.99 4.62
CA VAL A 31 -27.17 -1.05 4.33
C VAL A 31 -26.16 -1.03 5.49
N PRO A 32 -24.91 -1.46 5.25
CA PRO A 32 -23.85 -1.36 6.27
C PRO A 32 -23.65 0.10 6.70
N PRO A 33 -23.32 0.37 7.98
CA PRO A 33 -23.16 1.72 8.52
C PRO A 33 -22.14 2.56 7.77
N GLU A 34 -21.16 1.94 7.15
CA GLU A 34 -20.16 2.56 6.29
C GLU A 34 -20.72 3.12 4.96
N ARG A 35 -21.87 2.61 4.50
CA ARG A 35 -22.52 3.05 3.26
C ARG A 35 -23.65 4.05 3.49
N ASP A 36 -24.07 4.28 4.76
CA ASP A 36 -25.10 5.29 5.08
C ASP A 36 -24.46 6.67 5.32
N PRO A 37 -24.64 7.66 4.42
CA PRO A 37 -24.09 9.01 4.57
C PRO A 37 -24.60 9.73 5.83
N ARG A 38 -25.82 9.42 6.27
CA ARG A 38 -26.42 10.02 7.48
C ARG A 38 -25.77 9.45 8.73
N ALA A 39 -25.55 8.15 8.79
CA ALA A 39 -24.85 7.49 9.89
C ALA A 39 -23.41 7.99 10.00
N ARG A 40 -22.68 8.05 8.88
CA ARG A 40 -21.30 8.58 8.81
C ARG A 40 -21.21 10.02 9.32
N ARG A 41 -22.08 10.91 8.83
CA ARG A 41 -22.12 12.31 9.27
C ARG A 41 -22.45 12.45 10.75
N ARG A 42 -23.41 11.68 11.29
CA ARG A 42 -23.78 11.71 12.71
C ARG A 42 -22.71 11.10 13.60
N ALA A 43 -22.03 10.05 13.14
CA ALA A 43 -20.89 9.49 13.84
C ALA A 43 -19.77 10.53 14.10
N LEU A 44 -19.45 11.35 13.10
CA LEU A 44 -18.47 12.43 13.25
C LEU A 44 -18.95 13.57 14.17
N LEU A 45 -20.24 13.86 14.21
CA LEU A 45 -20.82 14.94 15.00
C LEU A 45 -21.23 14.47 16.42
N ALA A 46 -21.14 13.18 16.74
CA ALA A 46 -21.63 12.62 17.99
C ALA A 46 -21.06 13.32 19.24
N PRO A 47 -19.74 13.54 19.38
CA PRO A 47 -19.20 14.22 20.55
C PRO A 47 -19.70 15.67 20.68
N ALA A 48 -19.80 16.39 19.57
CA ALA A 48 -20.30 17.76 19.54
C ALA A 48 -21.79 17.84 19.87
N ALA A 49 -22.60 16.90 19.38
CA ALA A 49 -24.02 16.83 19.68
C ALA A 49 -24.31 16.54 21.16
N VAL A 50 -23.55 15.61 21.78
CA VAL A 50 -23.66 15.32 23.21
C VAL A 50 -23.24 16.53 24.05
N ALA A 51 -22.17 17.23 23.65
CA ALA A 51 -21.73 18.47 24.32
C ALA A 51 -22.79 19.57 24.18
N ALA A 52 -23.35 19.79 23.01
CA ALA A 52 -24.41 20.79 22.80
C ALA A 52 -25.67 20.51 23.64
N LEU A 53 -26.08 19.25 23.74
CA LEU A 53 -27.18 18.85 24.62
C LEU A 53 -26.86 19.09 26.09
N THR A 54 -25.63 18.80 26.53
CA THR A 54 -25.17 19.06 27.89
C THR A 54 -25.20 20.56 28.19
N PHE A 55 -24.65 21.40 27.31
CA PHE A 55 -24.66 22.85 27.47
C PHE A 55 -26.09 23.42 27.50
N GLY A 56 -26.97 22.95 26.61
CA GLY A 56 -28.37 23.31 26.60
C GLY A 56 -29.08 22.98 27.93
N GLY A 57 -28.76 21.82 28.53
CA GLY A 57 -29.24 21.45 29.87
C GLY A 57 -28.79 22.44 30.98
N TRP A 58 -27.53 22.89 30.93
CA TRP A 58 -26.99 23.89 31.86
C TRP A 58 -27.61 25.28 31.66
N VAL A 59 -27.88 25.68 30.41
CA VAL A 59 -28.62 26.92 30.10
C VAL A 59 -30.04 26.86 30.71
N ALA A 60 -30.74 25.75 30.48
CA ALA A 60 -32.07 25.54 31.09
C ALA A 60 -32.02 25.55 32.61
N ALA A 61 -31.03 24.91 33.22
CA ALA A 61 -30.84 24.92 34.66
C ALA A 61 -30.57 26.34 35.20
N GLY A 62 -29.71 27.09 34.52
CA GLY A 62 -29.42 28.49 34.86
C GLY A 62 -30.67 29.36 34.81
N PHE A 63 -31.53 29.19 33.82
CA PHE A 63 -32.81 29.89 33.75
C PHE A 63 -33.79 29.47 34.85
N VAL A 64 -33.94 28.18 35.10
CA VAL A 64 -34.84 27.66 36.14
C VAL A 64 -34.44 28.15 37.53
N TRP A 65 -33.16 28.01 37.89
CA TRP A 65 -32.67 28.38 39.22
C TRP A 65 -32.35 29.87 39.35
N GLY A 66 -32.01 30.55 38.31
CA GLY A 66 -31.71 31.99 38.31
C GLY A 66 -32.92 32.90 38.20
N VAL A 67 -33.95 32.45 37.46
CA VAL A 67 -35.13 33.29 37.15
C VAL A 67 -36.44 32.66 37.68
N LEU A 68 -36.78 31.45 37.17
CA LEU A 68 -38.09 30.88 37.39
C LEU A 68 -38.35 30.58 38.87
N TRP A 69 -37.42 29.93 39.55
CA TRP A 69 -37.58 29.58 40.98
C TRP A 69 -37.66 30.83 41.89
N PRO A 70 -36.77 31.85 41.80
CA PRO A 70 -36.86 33.09 42.56
C PRO A 70 -38.19 33.85 42.33
N LEU A 71 -38.68 33.88 41.07
CA LEU A 71 -39.99 34.47 40.74
C LEU A 71 -41.15 33.76 41.45
N LEU A 72 -41.16 32.41 41.40
CA LEU A 72 -42.18 31.60 42.05
C LEU A 72 -42.11 31.72 43.61
N ALA A 73 -40.94 31.90 44.14
CA ALA A 73 -40.69 32.06 45.55
C ALA A 73 -40.91 33.52 46.10
N GLY A 74 -41.26 34.45 45.20
CA GLY A 74 -41.40 35.87 45.58
C GLY A 74 -40.10 36.58 46.01
N SER A 75 -38.95 36.02 45.67
CA SER A 75 -37.63 36.51 46.11
C SER A 75 -36.74 36.93 44.94
N PHE A 76 -37.34 37.36 43.81
CA PHE A 76 -36.58 37.70 42.61
C PHE A 76 -35.82 39.00 42.75
N GLU A 77 -34.50 38.93 42.68
CA GLU A 77 -33.57 40.08 42.60
C GLU A 77 -32.75 39.97 41.31
N PRO A 78 -32.83 40.95 40.42
CA PRO A 78 -32.16 40.87 39.10
C PRO A 78 -30.65 40.60 39.19
N TRP A 79 -29.95 41.20 40.14
CA TRP A 79 -28.50 41.04 40.31
C TRP A 79 -28.15 39.61 40.82
N ARG A 80 -28.93 39.05 41.73
CA ARG A 80 -28.75 37.66 42.18
C ARG A 80 -29.07 36.67 41.04
N ALA A 81 -30.09 36.94 40.26
CA ALA A 81 -30.47 36.14 39.11
C ALA A 81 -29.35 36.09 38.06
N LEU A 82 -28.78 37.26 37.73
CA LEU A 82 -27.66 37.36 36.80
C LEU A 82 -26.43 36.57 37.28
N ARG A 83 -26.09 36.71 38.56
CA ARG A 83 -24.96 36.03 39.18
C ARG A 83 -25.17 34.50 39.20
N GLN A 84 -26.38 34.02 39.48
CA GLN A 84 -26.73 32.59 39.43
C GLN A 84 -26.70 32.02 38.03
N ILE A 85 -27.26 32.71 37.03
CA ILE A 85 -27.18 32.30 35.62
C ILE A 85 -25.73 32.21 35.19
N PHE A 86 -24.93 33.22 35.50
CA PHE A 86 -23.52 33.21 35.16
C PHE A 86 -22.78 32.05 35.81
N ALA A 87 -22.95 31.81 37.11
CA ALA A 87 -22.31 30.70 37.81
C ALA A 87 -22.71 29.33 37.26
N ILE A 88 -24.02 29.11 37.08
CA ILE A 88 -24.55 27.79 36.62
C ILE A 88 -24.24 27.56 35.15
N THR A 89 -24.53 28.50 34.27
CA THR A 89 -24.42 28.31 32.83
C THR A 89 -23.01 28.47 32.32
N PHE A 90 -22.35 29.60 32.64
CA PHE A 90 -21.06 29.90 32.02
C PHE A 90 -19.88 29.27 32.76
N VAL A 91 -19.91 29.22 34.10
CA VAL A 91 -18.80 28.65 34.86
C VAL A 91 -18.93 27.11 34.90
N ALA A 92 -19.97 26.61 35.59
CA ALA A 92 -20.14 25.17 35.75
C ALA A 92 -20.52 24.47 34.43
N GLY A 93 -21.44 25.05 33.65
CA GLY A 93 -21.96 24.47 32.40
C GLY A 93 -20.91 24.36 31.33
N SER A 94 -20.07 25.39 31.10
CA SER A 94 -19.02 25.32 30.08
C SER A 94 -17.95 24.30 30.45
N PHE A 95 -17.57 24.21 31.73
CA PHE A 95 -16.57 23.26 32.20
C PHE A 95 -17.03 21.81 32.06
N VAL A 96 -18.25 21.50 32.55
CA VAL A 96 -18.82 20.13 32.43
C VAL A 96 -19.01 19.77 30.96
N THR A 97 -19.45 20.70 30.13
CA THR A 97 -19.60 20.49 28.68
C THR A 97 -18.28 20.13 28.01
N ALA A 98 -17.19 20.76 28.40
CA ALA A 98 -15.86 20.43 27.87
C ALA A 98 -15.42 19.00 28.29
N ILE A 99 -15.60 18.66 29.57
CA ILE A 99 -15.28 17.30 30.03
C ILE A 99 -16.11 16.25 29.26
N VAL A 100 -17.41 16.51 29.09
CA VAL A 100 -18.30 15.62 28.33
C VAL A 100 -17.90 15.53 26.87
N TYR A 101 -17.51 16.64 26.23
CA TYR A 101 -17.04 16.63 24.86
C TYR A 101 -15.79 15.75 24.67
N PHE A 102 -14.74 16.01 25.46
CA PHE A 102 -13.49 15.27 25.34
C PHE A 102 -13.60 13.81 25.79
N GLY A 103 -14.39 13.55 26.83
CA GLY A 103 -14.70 12.19 27.26
C GLY A 103 -15.49 11.41 26.20
N ALA A 104 -16.51 12.02 25.61
CA ALA A 104 -17.26 11.43 24.51
C ALA A 104 -16.37 11.21 23.28
N GLU A 105 -15.52 12.16 22.93
CA GLU A 105 -14.57 12.00 21.83
C GLU A 105 -13.60 10.85 22.08
N HIS A 106 -13.05 10.73 23.27
CA HIS A 106 -12.14 9.65 23.64
C HIS A 106 -12.79 8.27 23.47
N VAL A 107 -13.99 8.09 24.00
CA VAL A 107 -14.76 6.84 23.88
C VAL A 107 -15.13 6.57 22.43
N TRP A 108 -15.53 7.60 21.69
CA TRP A 108 -16.04 7.48 20.34
C TRP A 108 -14.98 7.13 19.30
N ARG A 109 -13.71 7.42 19.57
CA ARG A 109 -12.56 7.06 18.71
C ARG A 109 -12.50 5.57 18.38
N ALA A 110 -12.87 4.72 19.33
CA ALA A 110 -12.89 3.27 19.14
C ALA A 110 -13.97 2.82 18.13
N GLU A 111 -15.06 3.59 18.01
CA GLU A 111 -16.21 3.27 17.15
C GLU A 111 -16.10 3.86 15.73
N LEU A 112 -15.34 4.95 15.56
CA LEU A 112 -15.22 5.64 14.26
C LEU A 112 -14.76 4.74 13.11
N PRO A 113 -13.79 3.83 13.26
CA PRO A 113 -13.35 2.97 12.17
C PRO A 113 -14.45 2.06 11.60
N ARG A 114 -15.53 1.79 12.35
CA ARG A 114 -16.69 1.02 11.87
C ARG A 114 -17.50 1.76 10.80
N PHE A 115 -17.45 3.08 10.82
CA PHE A 115 -18.13 3.95 9.84
C PHE A 115 -17.20 4.39 8.70
N PHE A 116 -15.89 4.27 8.91
CA PHE A 116 -14.85 4.69 7.99
C PHE A 116 -13.73 3.64 7.92
N PRO A 117 -14.01 2.43 7.42
CA PRO A 117 -13.01 1.36 7.38
C PRO A 117 -11.83 1.71 6.47
N GLN A 118 -12.07 2.56 5.48
CA GLN A 118 -11.03 3.06 4.57
C GLN A 118 -10.32 4.32 5.08
N GLY A 119 -10.78 4.92 6.19
CA GLY A 119 -10.22 6.13 6.78
C GLY A 119 -10.54 7.41 6.02
N ASP A 120 -11.57 7.41 5.17
CA ASP A 120 -12.00 8.52 4.30
C ASP A 120 -12.97 9.49 5.01
N LEU A 121 -12.56 10.05 6.16
CA LEU A 121 -13.40 10.96 6.96
C LEU A 121 -13.74 12.26 6.20
N SER A 122 -12.84 12.72 5.34
CA SER A 122 -13.03 13.90 4.51
C SER A 122 -14.23 13.81 3.57
N ALA A 123 -14.60 12.61 3.14
CA ALA A 123 -15.75 12.37 2.27
C ALA A 123 -17.11 12.75 2.91
N ALA A 124 -17.20 12.78 4.24
CA ALA A 124 -18.44 13.11 4.95
C ALA A 124 -18.75 14.62 5.01
N ARG A 125 -17.85 15.52 4.56
CA ARG A 125 -18.01 16.97 4.49
C ARG A 125 -18.57 17.60 5.77
N VAL A 126 -18.04 17.22 6.92
CA VAL A 126 -18.41 17.75 8.23
C VAL A 126 -17.42 18.86 8.63
N PRO A 127 -17.86 19.97 9.28
CA PRO A 127 -16.94 20.99 9.79
C PRO A 127 -15.87 20.38 10.70
N ARG A 128 -14.61 20.73 10.46
CA ARG A 128 -13.44 20.25 11.23
C ARG A 128 -13.22 21.15 12.43
N LEU A 129 -13.17 20.57 13.62
CA LEU A 129 -12.76 21.30 14.81
C LEU A 129 -11.21 21.26 14.89
N ARG A 130 -10.57 22.36 14.55
CA ARG A 130 -9.11 22.46 14.50
C ARG A 130 -8.50 22.19 15.88
N VAL A 131 -7.38 21.49 15.92
CA VAL A 131 -6.60 21.21 17.15
C VAL A 131 -6.29 22.52 17.87
N ARG A 132 -5.90 23.58 17.14
CA ARG A 132 -5.67 24.92 17.70
C ARG A 132 -6.90 25.45 18.45
N THR A 133 -8.08 25.38 17.87
CA THR A 133 -9.32 25.85 18.51
C THR A 133 -9.64 25.05 19.77
N ARG A 134 -9.45 23.73 19.73
CA ARG A 134 -9.61 22.84 20.90
C ARG A 134 -8.68 23.25 22.03
N MET A 135 -7.40 23.46 21.73
CA MET A 135 -6.41 23.90 22.71
C MET A 135 -6.78 25.25 23.34
N ILE A 136 -7.17 26.23 22.52
CA ILE A 136 -7.59 27.55 23.02
C ILE A 136 -8.78 27.42 23.97
N VAL A 137 -9.81 26.64 23.59
CA VAL A 137 -11.00 26.44 24.42
C VAL A 137 -10.63 25.78 25.75
N VAL A 138 -9.77 24.75 25.72
CA VAL A 138 -9.31 24.08 26.95
C VAL A 138 -8.54 25.04 27.84
N PHE A 139 -7.58 25.79 27.30
CA PHE A 139 -6.81 26.77 28.08
C PHE A 139 -7.70 27.87 28.70
N LEU A 140 -8.66 28.39 27.94
CA LEU A 140 -9.62 29.35 28.44
C LEU A 140 -10.47 28.77 29.59
N LEU A 141 -10.96 27.56 29.44
CA LEU A 141 -11.77 26.91 30.48
C LEU A 141 -10.93 26.61 31.74
N LEU A 142 -9.71 26.14 31.59
CA LEU A 142 -8.80 25.87 32.71
C LEU A 142 -8.44 27.15 33.49
N SER A 143 -8.34 28.30 32.79
CA SER A 143 -7.99 29.59 33.38
C SER A 143 -9.22 30.32 33.96
N LEU A 144 -10.31 30.41 33.19
CA LEU A 144 -11.49 31.19 33.57
C LEU A 144 -12.39 30.50 34.59
N MET A 145 -12.44 29.16 34.61
CA MET A 145 -13.31 28.43 35.52
C MET A 145 -12.92 28.65 36.99
N PRO A 146 -11.70 28.42 37.45
CA PRO A 146 -11.30 28.67 38.81
C PRO A 146 -11.53 30.14 39.24
N LEU A 147 -11.18 31.04 38.32
CA LEU A 147 -11.36 32.51 38.56
C LEU A 147 -12.85 32.87 38.67
N GLY A 148 -13.70 32.31 37.81
CA GLY A 148 -15.16 32.52 37.82
C GLY A 148 -15.79 32.00 39.10
N VAL A 149 -15.44 30.79 39.54
CA VAL A 149 -15.92 30.18 40.78
C VAL A 149 -15.49 31.01 41.97
N LEU A 150 -14.21 31.39 42.02
CA LEU A 150 -13.69 32.24 43.13
C LEU A 150 -14.40 33.60 43.17
N SER A 151 -14.62 34.24 42.00
CA SER A 151 -15.32 35.53 41.93
C SER A 151 -16.76 35.42 42.43
N VAL A 152 -17.50 34.40 42.01
CA VAL A 152 -18.88 34.17 42.46
C VAL A 152 -18.91 33.89 43.97
N ALA A 153 -18.01 33.05 44.48
CA ALA A 153 -17.93 32.73 45.90
C ALA A 153 -17.58 33.98 46.73
N ALA A 154 -16.59 34.79 46.31
CA ALA A 154 -16.17 36.01 46.98
C ALA A 154 -17.30 37.06 47.02
N LEU A 155 -17.97 37.35 45.91
CA LEU A 155 -19.07 38.28 45.82
C LEU A 155 -20.26 37.85 46.67
N THR A 156 -20.60 36.56 46.67
CA THR A 156 -21.71 36.05 47.46
C THR A 156 -21.42 36.13 48.97
N ARG A 157 -20.16 35.98 49.40
CA ARG A 157 -19.78 36.05 50.80
C ARG A 157 -19.54 37.49 51.28
N ALA A 158 -19.10 38.38 50.39
CA ALA A 158 -18.99 39.80 50.67
C ALA A 158 -20.35 40.43 51.08
N ASP A 159 -21.39 40.13 50.31
CA ASP A 159 -22.76 40.57 50.63
C ASP A 159 -23.20 40.07 52.05
N ALA A 160 -22.86 38.84 52.39
CA ALA A 160 -23.22 38.24 53.68
C ALA A 160 -22.40 38.83 54.85
N LEU A 161 -21.18 39.29 54.61
CA LEU A 161 -20.30 39.92 55.64
C LEU A 161 -20.75 41.32 56.00
N LEU A 162 -21.38 42.09 55.10
CA LEU A 162 -21.83 43.46 55.33
C LEU A 162 -22.91 43.58 56.43
N GLY A 163 -23.64 42.52 56.71
CA GLY A 163 -24.72 42.50 57.72
C GLY A 163 -24.45 41.56 58.93
N ALA A 164 -23.21 41.03 59.06
CA ALA A 164 -22.86 40.03 60.05
C ALA A 164 -22.23 40.62 61.34
N ASP A 165 -22.52 40.08 62.48
CA ASP A 165 -21.77 40.33 63.72
C ASP A 165 -20.39 39.62 63.68
N ALA A 166 -19.51 39.93 64.64
CA ALA A 166 -18.12 39.44 64.65
C ALA A 166 -18.05 37.88 64.72
N ALA A 167 -18.97 37.20 65.35
CA ALA A 167 -18.97 35.75 65.49
C ALA A 167 -19.46 35.09 64.17
N ALA A 168 -20.48 35.65 63.55
CA ALA A 168 -21.00 35.19 62.25
C ALA A 168 -19.99 35.48 61.13
N ALA A 169 -19.32 36.66 61.17
CA ALA A 169 -18.26 36.99 60.19
C ALA A 169 -17.09 36.02 60.25
N ALA A 170 -16.61 35.60 61.42
CA ALA A 170 -15.57 34.59 61.58
C ALA A 170 -16.00 33.22 61.01
N GLY A 171 -17.27 32.83 61.20
CA GLY A 171 -17.84 31.63 60.58
C GLY A 171 -17.92 31.66 59.05
N ILE A 172 -18.31 32.82 58.47
CA ILE A 172 -18.37 33.04 57.01
C ILE A 172 -16.96 32.95 56.41
N VAL A 173 -15.97 33.57 57.01
CA VAL A 173 -14.57 33.53 56.50
C VAL A 173 -14.00 32.13 56.58
N ARG A 174 -14.20 31.38 57.68
CA ARG A 174 -13.73 30.01 57.78
C ARG A 174 -14.37 29.11 56.70
N ASN A 175 -15.68 29.21 56.51
CA ASN A 175 -16.37 28.48 55.47
C ASN A 175 -15.91 28.85 54.05
N LEU A 176 -15.60 30.14 53.81
CA LEU A 176 -15.03 30.60 52.55
C LEU A 176 -13.66 29.98 52.29
N ILE A 177 -12.80 29.91 53.28
CA ILE A 177 -11.49 29.24 53.16
C ILE A 177 -11.66 27.77 52.81
N VAL A 178 -12.56 27.04 53.47
CA VAL A 178 -12.82 25.62 53.14
C VAL A 178 -13.32 25.47 51.70
N VAL A 179 -14.29 26.29 51.30
CA VAL A 179 -14.84 26.26 49.94
C VAL A 179 -13.74 26.55 48.89
N VAL A 180 -12.90 27.57 49.14
CA VAL A 180 -11.78 27.90 48.25
C VAL A 180 -10.79 26.75 48.14
N LEU A 181 -10.41 26.12 49.26
CA LEU A 181 -9.48 24.98 49.24
C LEU A 181 -10.07 23.75 48.50
N VAL A 182 -11.34 23.42 48.72
CA VAL A 182 -12.02 22.32 48.05
C VAL A 182 -12.13 22.58 46.54
N LEU A 183 -12.48 23.80 46.14
CA LEU A 183 -12.58 24.20 44.74
C LEU A 183 -11.21 24.24 44.08
N ALA A 184 -10.17 24.69 44.78
CA ALA A 184 -8.80 24.68 44.26
C ALA A 184 -8.31 23.25 44.02
N ALA A 185 -8.51 22.35 45.00
CA ALA A 185 -8.13 20.96 44.89
C ALA A 185 -8.92 20.24 43.77
N GLY A 186 -10.24 20.39 43.74
CA GLY A 186 -11.10 19.81 42.70
C GLY A 186 -10.81 20.36 41.30
N GLY A 187 -10.56 21.68 41.21
CA GLY A 187 -10.16 22.35 39.98
C GLY A 187 -8.80 21.87 39.45
N LEU A 188 -7.83 21.64 40.35
CA LEU A 188 -6.52 21.10 39.98
C LEU A 188 -6.66 19.66 39.40
N VAL A 189 -7.40 18.79 40.09
CA VAL A 189 -7.62 17.41 39.63
C VAL A 189 -8.33 17.37 38.26
N ALA A 190 -9.37 18.20 38.11
CA ALA A 190 -10.11 18.29 36.85
C ALA A 190 -9.25 18.88 35.72
N SER A 191 -8.39 19.85 36.02
CA SER A 191 -7.45 20.46 35.06
C SER A 191 -6.41 19.45 34.57
N VAL A 192 -5.81 18.69 35.48
CA VAL A 192 -4.85 17.65 35.14
C VAL A 192 -5.53 16.57 34.30
N GLY A 193 -6.73 16.11 34.70
CA GLY A 193 -7.49 15.12 33.93
C GLY A 193 -7.84 15.59 32.51
N LEU A 194 -8.29 16.85 32.38
CA LEU A 194 -8.62 17.41 31.05
C LEU A 194 -7.36 17.61 30.20
N ALA A 195 -6.27 18.07 30.80
CA ALA A 195 -4.98 18.21 30.08
C ALA A 195 -4.45 16.86 29.59
N ALA A 196 -4.56 15.81 30.40
CA ALA A 196 -4.18 14.46 30.02
C ALA A 196 -5.04 13.93 28.83
N LEU A 197 -6.37 14.09 28.91
CA LEU A 197 -7.27 13.71 27.81
C LEU A 197 -6.94 14.41 26.50
N VAL A 198 -6.62 15.70 26.56
CA VAL A 198 -6.25 16.49 25.38
C VAL A 198 -4.89 16.07 24.84
N ALA A 199 -3.90 15.88 25.73
CA ALA A 199 -2.58 15.41 25.34
C ALA A 199 -2.63 14.05 24.62
N ASP A 200 -3.35 13.09 25.18
CA ASP A 200 -3.56 11.79 24.55
C ASP A 200 -4.31 11.90 23.22
N SER A 201 -5.18 12.89 23.09
CA SER A 201 -5.92 13.12 21.85
C SER A 201 -5.04 13.50 20.66
N VAL A 202 -3.85 14.01 20.92
CA VAL A 202 -2.86 14.42 19.90
C VAL A 202 -1.70 13.44 19.85
N ALA A 203 -1.14 13.07 21.01
CA ALA A 203 0.08 12.28 21.09
C ALA A 203 -0.11 10.83 20.60
N ALA A 204 -1.23 10.18 20.96
CA ALA A 204 -1.45 8.79 20.61
C ALA A 204 -1.59 8.58 19.09
N PRO A 205 -2.45 9.32 18.34
CA PRO A 205 -2.53 9.16 16.89
C PRO A 205 -1.23 9.52 16.15
N LEU A 206 -0.48 10.52 16.62
CA LEU A 206 0.82 10.87 16.03
C LEU A 206 1.84 9.75 16.21
N ARG A 207 1.84 9.09 17.37
CA ARG A 207 2.68 7.90 17.60
C ARG A 207 2.33 6.77 16.65
N ASP A 208 1.05 6.51 16.42
CA ASP A 208 0.60 5.48 15.48
C ASP A 208 1.09 5.78 14.06
N VAL A 209 1.02 7.05 13.62
CA VAL A 209 1.56 7.47 12.32
C VAL A 209 3.08 7.28 12.26
N GLN A 210 3.82 7.65 13.33
CA GLN A 210 5.27 7.46 13.38
C GLN A 210 5.67 5.98 13.28
N LEU A 211 4.98 5.10 14.00
CA LEU A 211 5.23 3.66 13.94
C LEU A 211 4.93 3.10 12.54
N ALA A 212 3.84 3.53 11.94
CA ALA A 212 3.47 3.13 10.58
C ALA A 212 4.49 3.63 9.54
N MET A 213 5.00 4.87 9.68
CA MET A 213 6.08 5.39 8.82
C MET A 213 7.36 4.57 8.93
N ALA A 214 7.72 4.12 10.15
CA ALA A 214 8.88 3.26 10.35
C ALA A 214 8.71 1.91 9.62
N GLN A 215 7.54 1.30 9.70
CA GLN A 215 7.24 0.04 9.01
C GLN A 215 7.30 0.20 7.47
N VAL A 216 6.78 1.30 6.92
CA VAL A 216 6.88 1.59 5.48
C VAL A 216 8.33 1.79 5.05
N ARG A 217 9.15 2.48 5.86
CA ARG A 217 10.59 2.61 5.60
C ARG A 217 11.29 1.26 5.52
N ASP A 218 10.87 0.30 6.36
CA ASP A 218 11.42 -1.05 6.41
C ASP A 218 10.80 -1.98 5.33
N GLY A 219 10.02 -1.41 4.39
CA GLY A 219 9.47 -2.10 3.22
C GLY A 219 8.07 -2.68 3.38
N ALA A 220 7.43 -2.55 4.55
CA ALA A 220 6.07 -3.03 4.75
C ALA A 220 5.05 -2.04 4.16
N LEU A 221 4.49 -2.37 3.00
CA LEU A 221 3.45 -1.56 2.36
C LEU A 221 2.02 -1.95 2.77
N ASP A 222 1.84 -2.98 3.61
CA ASP A 222 0.51 -3.41 4.11
C ASP A 222 0.04 -2.66 5.36
N VAL A 223 0.73 -1.58 5.69
CA VAL A 223 0.46 -0.77 6.87
C VAL A 223 -0.65 0.23 6.58
N ARG A 224 -1.55 0.41 7.55
CA ARG A 224 -2.60 1.41 7.50
C ARG A 224 -2.78 2.08 8.85
N CYS A 225 -2.74 3.41 8.89
CA CYS A 225 -3.07 4.19 10.08
C CYS A 225 -4.59 4.25 10.28
N ARG A 226 -5.05 4.07 11.52
CA ARG A 226 -6.45 4.31 11.88
C ARG A 226 -6.71 5.81 11.90
N VAL A 227 -7.69 6.26 11.13
CA VAL A 227 -8.14 7.65 11.17
C VAL A 227 -9.22 7.77 12.24
N VAL A 228 -8.85 8.39 13.36
CA VAL A 228 -9.68 8.42 14.59
C VAL A 228 -10.21 9.81 14.94
N SER A 229 -9.88 10.83 14.16
CA SER A 229 -10.32 12.22 14.37
C SER A 229 -10.60 12.92 13.05
N ASN A 230 -11.49 13.92 13.07
CA ASN A 230 -11.80 14.77 11.93
C ASN A 230 -11.15 16.15 12.08
N ASP A 231 -9.86 16.19 12.43
CA ASP A 231 -9.03 17.38 12.60
C ASP A 231 -7.76 17.27 11.73
N GLU A 232 -6.77 18.13 11.99
CA GLU A 232 -5.49 18.12 11.29
C GLU A 232 -4.73 16.79 11.47
N ILE A 233 -4.87 16.13 12.62
CA ILE A 233 -4.22 14.84 12.92
C ILE A 233 -4.85 13.73 12.06
N GLY A 234 -6.19 13.71 11.97
CA GLY A 234 -6.88 12.78 11.08
C GLY A 234 -6.50 12.99 9.62
N ALA A 235 -6.33 14.25 9.18
CA ALA A 235 -5.88 14.56 7.83
C ALA A 235 -4.46 14.04 7.53
N VAL A 236 -3.56 14.08 8.53
CA VAL A 236 -2.21 13.49 8.42
C VAL A 236 -2.30 11.98 8.22
N ALA A 237 -3.13 11.29 9.01
CA ALA A 237 -3.33 9.84 8.87
C ALA A 237 -3.97 9.46 7.52
N GLU A 238 -4.97 10.24 7.03
CA GLU A 238 -5.53 10.06 5.68
C GLU A 238 -4.47 10.26 4.58
N GLY A 239 -3.66 11.33 4.68
CA GLY A 239 -2.58 11.60 3.72
C GLY A 239 -1.53 10.50 3.71
N PHE A 240 -1.14 9.99 4.88
CA PHE A 240 -0.25 8.84 5.00
C PHE A 240 -0.82 7.59 4.31
N ASN A 241 -2.09 7.25 4.56
CA ASN A 241 -2.74 6.10 3.92
C ASN A 241 -2.78 6.25 2.39
N GLY A 242 -3.07 7.46 1.89
CA GLY A 242 -3.04 7.76 0.46
C GLY A 242 -1.64 7.61 -0.15
N MET A 243 -0.60 8.03 0.57
CA MET A 243 0.79 7.84 0.15
C MET A 243 1.16 6.35 0.07
N VAL A 244 0.81 5.56 1.08
CA VAL A 244 1.07 4.11 1.10
C VAL A 244 0.36 3.40 -0.06
N GLU A 245 -0.89 3.77 -0.35
CA GLU A 245 -1.64 3.21 -1.49
C GLU A 245 -0.97 3.55 -2.83
N GLY A 246 -0.48 4.78 -2.98
CA GLY A 246 0.30 5.18 -4.16
C GLY A 246 1.62 4.39 -4.31
N LEU A 247 2.30 4.09 -3.19
CA LEU A 247 3.49 3.24 -3.19
C LEU A 247 3.17 1.79 -3.57
N ARG A 248 2.08 1.22 -3.06
CA ARG A 248 1.59 -0.12 -3.43
C ARG A 248 1.30 -0.23 -4.91
N GLU A 249 0.62 0.76 -5.47
CA GLU A 249 0.28 0.76 -6.89
C GLU A 249 1.54 0.85 -7.75
N ARG A 250 2.51 1.68 -7.36
CA ARG A 250 3.81 1.74 -8.06
C ARG A 250 4.55 0.42 -7.99
N GLU A 251 4.57 -0.27 -6.84
CA GLU A 251 5.23 -1.58 -6.71
C GLU A 251 4.50 -2.64 -7.54
N ARG A 252 3.17 -2.65 -7.55
CA ARG A 252 2.37 -3.54 -8.41
C ARG A 252 2.66 -3.33 -9.89
N ILE A 253 2.74 -2.06 -10.33
CA ILE A 253 3.12 -1.72 -11.70
C ILE A 253 4.53 -2.25 -11.97
N ARG A 254 5.47 -2.02 -11.07
CA ARG A 254 6.86 -2.48 -11.20
C ARG A 254 6.97 -3.99 -11.28
N GLU A 255 6.25 -4.74 -10.44
CA GLU A 255 6.19 -6.20 -10.47
C GLU A 255 5.55 -6.72 -11.77
N THR A 256 4.49 -6.06 -12.23
CA THR A 256 3.83 -6.42 -13.48
C THR A 256 4.74 -6.17 -14.67
N PHE A 257 5.38 -5.00 -14.73
CA PHE A 257 6.38 -4.72 -15.76
C PHE A 257 7.58 -5.65 -15.69
N GLY A 258 8.00 -6.07 -14.51
CA GLY A 258 9.09 -7.03 -14.32
C GLY A 258 8.84 -8.41 -14.94
N LYS A 259 7.57 -8.73 -15.26
CA LYS A 259 7.22 -9.96 -16.01
C LYS A 259 7.37 -9.82 -17.53
N TYR A 260 7.36 -8.60 -18.04
CA TYR A 260 7.49 -8.31 -19.48
C TYR A 260 8.89 -7.87 -19.89
N VAL A 261 9.72 -7.48 -18.92
CA VAL A 261 11.11 -7.08 -19.16
C VAL A 261 11.98 -7.83 -18.16
N SER A 262 13.05 -8.47 -18.65
CA SER A 262 13.96 -9.20 -17.77
C SER A 262 14.56 -8.28 -16.69
N PRO A 263 14.85 -8.81 -15.47
CA PRO A 263 15.43 -8.00 -14.39
C PRO A 263 16.71 -7.29 -14.79
N GLU A 264 17.54 -7.93 -15.60
CA GLU A 264 18.85 -7.41 -16.08
C GLU A 264 18.65 -6.18 -16.96
N VAL A 265 17.71 -6.24 -17.90
CA VAL A 265 17.38 -5.10 -18.80
C VAL A 265 16.72 -3.98 -18.02
N ARG A 266 15.80 -4.30 -17.11
CA ARG A 266 15.16 -3.32 -16.23
C ARG A 266 16.18 -2.56 -15.41
N ASP A 267 17.14 -3.25 -14.80
CA ASP A 267 18.14 -2.64 -13.91
C ASP A 267 19.12 -1.77 -14.69
N GLU A 268 19.45 -2.14 -15.92
CA GLU A 268 20.26 -1.30 -16.84
C GLU A 268 19.50 -0.03 -17.28
N ILE A 269 18.18 -0.15 -17.56
CA ILE A 269 17.33 1.00 -17.89
C ILE A 269 17.22 1.94 -16.69
N LEU A 270 16.95 1.41 -15.49
CA LEU A 270 16.80 2.21 -14.27
C LEU A 270 18.11 2.88 -13.83
N ALA A 271 19.25 2.26 -14.12
CA ALA A 271 20.57 2.83 -13.87
C ALA A 271 20.97 3.90 -14.90
N GLY A 272 20.14 4.16 -15.93
CA GLY A 272 20.45 5.10 -16.99
C GLY A 272 21.62 4.67 -17.89
N ARG A 273 22.05 3.40 -17.80
CA ARG A 273 23.16 2.85 -18.60
C ARG A 273 22.70 2.22 -19.91
N ALA A 274 21.42 1.89 -20.02
CA ALA A 274 20.84 1.43 -21.27
C ALA A 274 20.78 2.60 -22.25
N SER A 275 21.80 2.69 -23.12
CA SER A 275 21.85 3.69 -24.18
C SER A 275 20.68 3.49 -25.14
N THR A 276 20.00 4.58 -25.49
CA THR A 276 19.00 4.59 -26.57
C THR A 276 19.66 4.51 -27.96
N GLU A 277 20.96 4.72 -28.04
CA GLU A 277 21.70 4.70 -29.29
C GLU A 277 22.25 3.30 -29.66
N GLY A 278 22.13 2.32 -28.75
CA GLY A 278 22.72 0.99 -28.92
C GLY A 278 24.24 0.99 -28.77
N ALA A 279 24.80 -0.15 -28.37
CA ALA A 279 26.23 -0.35 -28.24
C ALA A 279 26.70 -1.51 -29.14
N GLN A 280 27.82 -1.34 -29.84
CA GLN A 280 28.43 -2.45 -30.54
C GLN A 280 29.12 -3.35 -29.54
N CYS A 281 28.79 -4.65 -29.56
CA CYS A 281 29.37 -5.65 -28.67
C CYS A 281 29.52 -7.01 -29.36
N GLU A 282 30.51 -7.77 -28.88
CA GLU A 282 30.69 -9.17 -29.26
C GLU A 282 29.85 -10.04 -28.35
N VAL A 283 28.97 -10.86 -28.94
CA VAL A 283 28.01 -11.69 -28.24
C VAL A 283 27.94 -13.10 -28.82
N THR A 284 27.35 -14.01 -28.06
CA THR A 284 26.85 -15.29 -28.61
C THR A 284 25.34 -15.30 -28.55
N ILE A 285 24.74 -15.67 -29.67
CA ILE A 285 23.31 -15.69 -29.88
C ILE A 285 22.88 -17.16 -29.96
N LEU A 286 21.79 -17.48 -29.27
CA LEU A 286 21.18 -18.79 -29.25
C LEU A 286 19.75 -18.67 -29.73
N PHE A 287 19.40 -19.43 -30.78
CA PHE A 287 18.03 -19.65 -31.19
C PHE A 287 17.64 -21.10 -30.88
N ALA A 288 16.44 -21.30 -30.34
CA ALA A 288 15.88 -22.62 -30.07
C ALA A 288 14.43 -22.67 -30.52
N ASP A 289 14.07 -23.67 -31.33
CA ASP A 289 12.73 -23.81 -31.91
C ASP A 289 12.19 -25.25 -31.75
N LEU A 290 10.89 -25.38 -31.45
CA LEU A 290 10.26 -26.65 -31.27
C LEU A 290 10.07 -27.39 -32.60
N ARG A 291 10.31 -28.67 -32.62
CA ARG A 291 10.06 -29.49 -33.79
C ARG A 291 8.60 -29.94 -33.86
N ASP A 292 8.07 -29.92 -35.09
CA ASP A 292 6.71 -30.38 -35.38
C ASP A 292 5.64 -29.63 -34.58
N PHE A 293 5.92 -28.34 -34.20
CA PHE A 293 5.02 -27.51 -33.44
C PHE A 293 3.72 -27.19 -34.19
N THR A 294 3.79 -26.80 -35.46
CA THR A 294 2.60 -26.45 -36.27
C THR A 294 1.57 -27.58 -36.33
N PRO A 295 1.92 -28.84 -36.70
CA PRO A 295 0.98 -29.93 -36.64
C PRO A 295 0.41 -30.22 -35.23
N TRP A 296 1.21 -29.97 -34.20
CA TRP A 296 0.76 -30.15 -32.83
C TRP A 296 -0.29 -29.11 -32.43
N VAL A 297 -0.08 -27.82 -32.77
CA VAL A 297 -1.07 -26.75 -32.56
C VAL A 297 -2.39 -27.01 -33.24
N GLU A 298 -2.35 -27.52 -34.50
CA GLU A 298 -3.55 -27.82 -35.25
C GLU A 298 -4.39 -28.99 -34.66
N SER A 299 -3.76 -29.88 -33.87
CA SER A 299 -4.39 -31.07 -33.31
C SER A 299 -4.83 -30.95 -31.85
N HIS A 300 -4.50 -29.80 -31.13
CA HIS A 300 -4.77 -29.65 -29.72
C HIS A 300 -5.54 -28.35 -29.42
N PRO A 301 -6.29 -28.28 -28.29
CA PRO A 301 -6.96 -27.05 -27.86
C PRO A 301 -5.94 -25.92 -27.55
N ALA A 302 -6.23 -24.71 -27.98
CA ALA A 302 -5.32 -23.58 -27.85
C ALA A 302 -4.89 -23.30 -26.37
N THR A 303 -5.78 -23.56 -25.42
CA THR A 303 -5.49 -23.41 -23.97
C THR A 303 -4.44 -24.40 -23.49
N GLU A 304 -4.47 -25.65 -24.02
CA GLU A 304 -3.49 -26.68 -23.68
C GLU A 304 -2.14 -26.38 -24.33
N VAL A 305 -2.14 -25.96 -25.60
CA VAL A 305 -0.93 -25.52 -26.31
C VAL A 305 -0.22 -24.41 -25.55
N VAL A 306 -0.96 -23.37 -25.16
CA VAL A 306 -0.40 -22.23 -24.41
C VAL A 306 0.15 -22.66 -23.03
N ALA A 307 -0.55 -23.55 -22.33
CA ALA A 307 -0.09 -24.05 -21.02
C ALA A 307 1.22 -24.85 -21.16
N ASP A 308 1.28 -25.76 -22.13
CA ASP A 308 2.46 -26.58 -22.38
C ASP A 308 3.64 -25.75 -22.90
N LEU A 309 3.38 -24.76 -23.76
CA LEU A 309 4.39 -23.84 -24.27
C LEU A 309 4.99 -22.98 -23.15
N ASN A 310 4.14 -22.43 -22.27
CA ASN A 310 4.61 -21.66 -21.11
C ASN A 310 5.45 -22.52 -20.16
N ALA A 311 5.08 -23.77 -19.93
CA ALA A 311 5.85 -24.68 -19.11
C ALA A 311 7.21 -25.02 -19.75
N TYR A 312 7.26 -25.25 -21.05
CA TYR A 312 8.50 -25.43 -21.81
C TYR A 312 9.39 -24.18 -21.72
N PHE A 313 8.85 -22.99 -21.96
CA PHE A 313 9.60 -21.75 -21.90
C PHE A 313 10.16 -21.48 -20.51
N ALA A 314 9.43 -21.81 -19.44
CA ALA A 314 9.91 -21.66 -18.07
C ALA A 314 11.17 -22.51 -17.80
N GLU A 315 11.20 -23.76 -18.28
CA GLU A 315 12.36 -24.63 -18.15
C GLU A 315 13.55 -24.15 -18.98
N MET A 316 13.31 -23.69 -20.19
CA MET A 316 14.37 -23.21 -21.08
C MET A 316 14.95 -21.86 -20.61
N ASP A 317 14.11 -20.92 -20.18
CA ASP A 317 14.55 -19.64 -19.60
C ASP A 317 15.40 -19.88 -18.35
N ALA A 318 14.98 -20.81 -17.48
CA ALA A 318 15.76 -21.16 -16.28
C ALA A 318 17.15 -21.74 -16.65
N ALA A 319 17.26 -22.56 -17.72
CA ALA A 319 18.53 -23.09 -18.19
C ALA A 319 19.45 -21.98 -18.72
N ILE A 320 18.89 -21.09 -19.52
CA ILE A 320 19.60 -19.96 -20.14
C ILE A 320 20.13 -18.99 -19.05
N ARG A 321 19.25 -18.57 -18.13
CA ARG A 321 19.63 -17.64 -17.02
C ARG A 321 20.67 -18.23 -16.09
N ALA A 322 20.60 -19.54 -15.78
CA ALA A 322 21.58 -20.19 -14.93
C ALA A 322 23.02 -20.08 -15.48
N GLN A 323 23.17 -19.89 -16.79
CA GLN A 323 24.48 -19.71 -17.46
C GLN A 323 24.76 -18.23 -17.80
N GLY A 324 23.99 -17.28 -17.23
CA GLY A 324 24.17 -15.84 -17.44
C GLY A 324 23.69 -15.35 -18.82
N GLY A 325 22.83 -16.11 -19.49
CA GLY A 325 22.15 -15.70 -20.72
C GLY A 325 20.88 -14.90 -20.44
N LEU A 326 20.49 -14.08 -21.39
CA LEU A 326 19.28 -13.29 -21.40
C LEU A 326 18.37 -13.76 -22.54
N VAL A 327 17.14 -14.17 -22.22
CA VAL A 327 16.10 -14.36 -23.24
C VAL A 327 15.59 -12.98 -23.66
N LEU A 328 15.74 -12.66 -24.94
CA LEU A 328 15.29 -11.41 -25.53
C LEU A 328 13.82 -11.42 -25.84
N GLN A 329 13.36 -12.50 -26.49
CA GLN A 329 11.94 -12.65 -26.85
C GLN A 329 11.59 -14.12 -27.15
N PHE A 330 10.29 -14.39 -27.07
CA PHE A 330 9.66 -15.61 -27.56
C PHE A 330 8.91 -15.27 -28.86
N ILE A 331 9.21 -15.96 -29.96
CA ILE A 331 8.63 -15.71 -31.29
C ILE A 331 7.86 -16.95 -31.70
N GLY A 332 6.56 -17.02 -31.36
CA GLY A 332 5.79 -18.26 -31.50
C GLY A 332 6.31 -19.34 -30.57
N ASP A 333 6.94 -20.38 -31.10
CA ASP A 333 7.62 -21.46 -30.38
C ASP A 333 9.14 -21.31 -30.33
N GLU A 334 9.68 -20.27 -30.96
CA GLU A 334 11.12 -19.98 -30.98
C GLU A 334 11.55 -19.12 -29.81
N ILE A 335 12.72 -19.40 -29.25
CA ILE A 335 13.40 -18.63 -28.20
C ILE A 335 14.59 -17.94 -28.82
N GLU A 336 14.70 -16.60 -28.67
CA GLU A 336 15.90 -15.83 -28.96
C GLU A 336 16.60 -15.47 -27.66
N ALA A 337 17.85 -15.87 -27.47
CA ALA A 337 18.65 -15.56 -26.30
C ALA A 337 20.04 -15.06 -26.65
N VAL A 338 20.62 -14.25 -25.76
CA VAL A 338 21.94 -13.64 -25.93
C VAL A 338 22.82 -13.86 -24.69
N PHE A 339 24.11 -14.01 -24.93
CA PHE A 339 25.17 -14.09 -23.92
C PHE A 339 26.22 -13.03 -24.22
N GLY A 340 26.59 -12.21 -23.23
CA GLY A 340 27.54 -11.10 -23.38
C GLY A 340 26.90 -9.71 -23.52
N ALA A 341 25.57 -9.63 -23.49
CA ALA A 341 24.80 -8.38 -23.43
C ALA A 341 23.52 -8.57 -22.61
N PRO A 342 23.00 -7.55 -21.88
CA PRO A 342 23.58 -6.22 -21.63
C PRO A 342 24.81 -6.24 -20.72
N ILE A 343 25.02 -7.34 -20.01
CA ILE A 343 26.18 -7.54 -19.13
C ILE A 343 27.29 -8.23 -19.91
N ALA A 344 28.44 -7.55 -20.03
CA ALA A 344 29.59 -8.10 -20.74
C ALA A 344 30.09 -9.39 -20.05
N ASN A 345 30.31 -10.42 -20.86
CA ASN A 345 30.85 -11.69 -20.42
C ASN A 345 31.94 -12.17 -21.38
N ALA A 346 33.19 -12.18 -20.95
CA ALA A 346 34.31 -12.62 -21.81
C ALA A 346 34.20 -14.10 -22.24
N ARG A 347 33.38 -14.89 -21.54
CA ARG A 347 33.13 -16.33 -21.81
C ARG A 347 31.73 -16.58 -22.38
N HIS A 348 31.20 -15.63 -23.14
CA HIS A 348 29.84 -15.72 -23.69
C HIS A 348 29.61 -16.97 -24.57
N ALA A 349 30.63 -17.44 -25.28
CA ALA A 349 30.54 -18.61 -26.12
C ALA A 349 30.44 -19.91 -25.29
N ASP A 350 31.29 -20.07 -24.26
CA ASP A 350 31.21 -21.21 -23.33
C ASP A 350 29.86 -21.24 -22.60
N ALA A 351 29.40 -20.08 -22.15
CA ALA A 351 28.12 -19.93 -21.45
C ALA A 351 26.92 -20.36 -22.34
N ALA A 352 26.92 -19.96 -23.61
CA ALA A 352 25.88 -20.36 -24.57
C ALA A 352 25.85 -21.86 -24.82
N VAL A 353 27.02 -22.49 -24.98
CA VAL A 353 27.11 -23.95 -25.17
C VAL A 353 26.69 -24.68 -23.87
N ALA A 354 27.09 -24.20 -22.70
CA ALA A 354 26.63 -24.74 -21.42
C ALA A 354 25.12 -24.61 -21.24
N ALA A 355 24.54 -23.51 -21.64
CA ALA A 355 23.09 -23.29 -21.64
C ALA A 355 22.38 -24.32 -22.55
N ALA A 356 22.86 -24.52 -23.78
CA ALA A 356 22.29 -25.50 -24.68
C ALA A 356 22.33 -26.93 -24.12
N ARG A 357 23.39 -27.31 -23.40
CA ARG A 357 23.47 -28.59 -22.67
C ARG A 357 22.40 -28.66 -21.56
N ALA A 358 22.31 -27.63 -20.73
CA ALA A 358 21.33 -27.56 -19.65
C ALA A 358 19.88 -27.57 -20.19
N MET A 359 19.63 -26.94 -21.34
CA MET A 359 18.33 -26.99 -22.02
C MET A 359 17.97 -28.42 -22.46
N GLY A 360 18.94 -29.17 -23.00
CA GLY A 360 18.74 -30.58 -23.37
C GLY A 360 18.40 -31.44 -22.16
N GLU A 361 19.17 -31.36 -21.08
CA GLU A 361 18.95 -32.10 -19.83
C GLU A 361 17.59 -31.80 -19.21
N ARG A 362 17.21 -30.50 -19.15
CA ARG A 362 15.91 -30.09 -18.64
C ARG A 362 14.77 -30.54 -19.52
N LEU A 363 14.94 -30.52 -20.85
CA LEU A 363 13.93 -31.03 -21.76
C LEU A 363 13.70 -32.55 -21.60
N GLU A 364 14.75 -33.34 -21.36
CA GLU A 364 14.59 -34.77 -21.04
C GLU A 364 13.78 -34.98 -19.77
N ALA A 365 14.10 -34.24 -18.68
CA ALA A 365 13.35 -34.31 -17.43
C ALA A 365 11.89 -33.87 -17.60
N PHE A 366 11.66 -32.79 -18.34
CA PHE A 366 10.35 -32.28 -18.68
C PHE A 366 9.52 -33.30 -19.49
N ASN A 367 10.15 -33.93 -20.47
CA ASN A 367 9.53 -34.96 -21.29
C ASN A 367 9.17 -36.22 -20.50
N ALA A 368 10.01 -36.64 -19.52
CA ALA A 368 9.68 -37.76 -18.66
C ALA A 368 8.36 -37.54 -17.91
N ALA A 369 8.14 -36.32 -17.38
CA ALA A 369 6.89 -35.95 -16.74
C ALA A 369 5.71 -35.89 -17.71
N ARG A 370 5.92 -35.39 -18.92
CA ARG A 370 4.90 -35.36 -20.00
C ARG A 370 4.44 -36.75 -20.41
N VAL A 371 5.39 -37.64 -20.69
CA VAL A 371 5.10 -39.04 -21.08
C VAL A 371 4.37 -39.77 -19.96
N ALA A 372 4.75 -39.59 -18.71
CA ALA A 372 4.04 -40.13 -17.54
C ALA A 372 2.59 -39.60 -17.45
N ALA A 373 2.32 -38.39 -17.93
CA ALA A 373 0.98 -37.80 -18.03
C ALA A 373 0.25 -38.17 -19.33
N GLY A 374 0.79 -39.08 -20.18
CA GLY A 374 0.19 -39.48 -21.45
C GLY A 374 0.34 -38.45 -22.57
N LYS A 375 1.19 -37.45 -22.42
CA LYS A 375 1.47 -36.43 -23.44
C LYS A 375 2.69 -36.79 -24.29
N PRO A 376 2.74 -36.39 -25.58
CA PRO A 376 3.90 -36.62 -26.41
C PRO A 376 5.12 -35.84 -25.92
N ALA A 377 6.30 -36.44 -26.11
CA ALA A 377 7.56 -35.73 -25.83
C ALA A 377 7.78 -34.61 -26.84
N LEU A 378 8.26 -33.43 -26.32
CA LEU A 378 8.67 -32.30 -27.16
C LEU A 378 10.13 -32.47 -27.60
N ARG A 379 10.44 -31.93 -28.77
CA ARG A 379 11.81 -31.89 -29.30
C ARG A 379 12.10 -30.45 -29.73
N HIS A 380 13.34 -30.02 -29.62
CA HIS A 380 13.78 -28.73 -30.11
C HIS A 380 15.06 -28.84 -30.94
N GLY A 381 15.33 -27.83 -31.75
CA GLY A 381 16.61 -27.61 -32.41
C GLY A 381 17.25 -26.30 -31.93
N ILE A 382 18.54 -26.31 -31.59
CA ILE A 382 19.26 -25.13 -31.09
C ILE A 382 20.35 -24.76 -32.08
N GLY A 383 20.45 -23.46 -32.42
CA GLY A 383 21.51 -22.88 -33.23
C GLY A 383 22.30 -21.83 -32.46
N ILE A 384 23.63 -21.92 -32.48
CA ILE A 384 24.52 -21.01 -31.71
C ILE A 384 25.51 -20.34 -32.66
N HIS A 385 25.56 -19.01 -32.63
CA HIS A 385 26.50 -18.22 -33.40
C HIS A 385 27.05 -17.06 -32.60
N SER A 386 28.36 -16.80 -32.73
CA SER A 386 29.06 -15.66 -32.12
C SER A 386 29.43 -14.62 -33.18
N GLY A 387 29.26 -13.36 -32.81
CA GLY A 387 29.66 -12.25 -33.69
C GLY A 387 29.28 -10.88 -33.12
N SER A 388 29.70 -9.84 -33.87
CA SER A 388 29.43 -8.44 -33.53
C SER A 388 27.99 -8.06 -33.85
N VAL A 389 27.33 -7.38 -32.89
CA VAL A 389 25.98 -6.83 -33.03
C VAL A 389 25.91 -5.43 -32.40
N ILE A 390 24.87 -4.70 -32.75
CA ILE A 390 24.43 -3.54 -32.01
C ILE A 390 23.33 -4.02 -31.04
N ALA A 391 23.56 -3.91 -29.73
CA ALA A 391 22.62 -4.25 -28.69
C ALA A 391 22.10 -2.99 -28.03
N GLY A 392 20.80 -2.85 -27.86
CA GLY A 392 20.20 -1.67 -27.24
C GLY A 392 18.68 -1.63 -27.31
N ASN A 393 18.12 -0.52 -26.78
CA ASN A 393 16.69 -0.26 -26.85
C ASN A 393 16.33 0.32 -28.23
N ILE A 394 15.67 -0.48 -29.04
CA ILE A 394 15.31 -0.14 -30.43
C ILE A 394 13.77 -0.14 -30.53
N GLY A 395 13.24 0.89 -31.20
CA GLY A 395 11.81 1.04 -31.40
C GLY A 395 11.36 2.49 -31.58
N SER A 396 10.11 2.76 -31.26
CA SER A 396 9.54 4.11 -31.30
C SER A 396 9.59 4.78 -29.93
N SER A 397 9.24 6.08 -29.88
CA SER A 397 9.07 6.81 -28.60
C SER A 397 8.02 6.20 -27.65
N GLU A 398 7.08 5.42 -28.20
CA GLU A 398 6.00 4.79 -27.43
C GLU A 398 6.26 3.31 -27.09
N ARG A 399 7.15 2.65 -27.86
CA ARG A 399 7.46 1.23 -27.69
C ARG A 399 8.92 0.94 -27.99
N LEU A 400 9.68 0.66 -26.95
CA LEU A 400 11.07 0.22 -27.02
C LEU A 400 11.20 -1.24 -26.64
N SER A 401 12.07 -1.97 -27.31
CA SER A 401 12.47 -3.33 -26.96
C SER A 401 13.98 -3.43 -26.95
N TYR A 402 14.55 -4.05 -25.92
CA TYR A 402 15.95 -4.40 -25.93
C TYR A 402 16.17 -5.53 -26.92
N THR A 403 16.94 -5.30 -27.97
CA THR A 403 17.12 -6.26 -29.05
C THR A 403 18.52 -6.13 -29.68
N LEU A 404 18.84 -7.06 -30.55
CA LEU A 404 20.10 -7.15 -31.28
C LEU A 404 19.86 -6.84 -32.75
N VAL A 405 20.76 -6.01 -33.33
CA VAL A 405 20.76 -5.75 -34.76
C VAL A 405 22.14 -6.10 -35.32
N GLY A 406 22.17 -7.01 -36.30
CA GLY A 406 23.40 -7.44 -36.96
C GLY A 406 23.22 -8.70 -37.77
N ASP A 407 24.18 -8.97 -38.70
CA ASP A 407 24.20 -10.19 -39.53
C ASP A 407 24.27 -11.46 -38.66
N ALA A 408 24.95 -11.37 -37.50
CA ALA A 408 25.12 -12.49 -36.59
C ALA A 408 23.77 -13.07 -36.09
N VAL A 409 22.73 -12.25 -35.87
CA VAL A 409 21.40 -12.68 -35.49
C VAL A 409 20.78 -13.60 -36.55
N ASN A 410 20.84 -13.16 -37.81
CA ASN A 410 20.33 -13.90 -38.95
C ASN A 410 21.08 -15.23 -39.16
N VAL A 411 22.40 -15.23 -38.93
CA VAL A 411 23.21 -16.44 -39.03
C VAL A 411 22.84 -17.46 -37.96
N ALA A 412 22.66 -17.01 -36.71
CA ALA A 412 22.25 -17.90 -35.61
C ALA A 412 20.90 -18.58 -35.86
N SER A 413 19.87 -17.82 -36.28
CA SER A 413 18.56 -18.36 -36.66
C SER A 413 18.64 -19.37 -37.80
N ARG A 414 19.46 -19.09 -38.84
CA ARG A 414 19.63 -20.03 -39.96
C ARG A 414 20.38 -21.29 -39.57
N ILE A 415 21.36 -21.22 -38.66
CA ILE A 415 22.04 -22.39 -38.11
C ILE A 415 21.03 -23.24 -37.29
N GLN A 416 20.15 -22.60 -36.57
CA GLN A 416 19.06 -23.32 -35.85
C GLN A 416 18.21 -24.13 -36.85
N ALA A 417 17.76 -23.53 -37.96
CA ALA A 417 16.94 -24.21 -38.96
C ALA A 417 17.61 -25.45 -39.58
N LEU A 418 18.94 -25.46 -39.71
CA LEU A 418 19.71 -26.57 -40.25
C LEU A 418 19.68 -27.83 -39.38
N ASN A 419 19.28 -27.75 -38.10
CA ASN A 419 19.12 -28.93 -37.27
C ASN A 419 18.14 -29.96 -37.87
N LYS A 420 17.13 -29.46 -38.58
CA LYS A 420 16.16 -30.32 -39.24
C LYS A 420 16.78 -31.10 -40.43
N GLU A 421 17.69 -30.42 -41.18
CA GLU A 421 18.34 -31.03 -42.33
C GLU A 421 19.38 -32.06 -41.92
N PHE A 422 20.18 -31.73 -40.86
CA PHE A 422 21.26 -32.61 -40.41
C PHE A 422 20.81 -33.64 -39.37
N GLY A 423 19.56 -33.62 -38.92
CA GLY A 423 19.06 -34.53 -37.87
C GLY A 423 19.76 -34.34 -36.54
N THR A 424 20.14 -33.10 -36.21
CA THR A 424 20.89 -32.76 -34.98
C THR A 424 20.02 -31.96 -34.04
N THR A 425 20.34 -31.94 -32.74
CA THR A 425 19.63 -31.13 -31.73
C THR A 425 20.29 -29.80 -31.51
N VAL A 426 21.63 -29.72 -31.54
CA VAL A 426 22.37 -28.48 -31.32
C VAL A 426 23.45 -28.31 -32.37
N LEU A 427 23.43 -27.18 -33.04
CA LEU A 427 24.43 -26.76 -34.02
C LEU A 427 25.17 -25.52 -33.54
N VAL A 428 26.48 -25.55 -33.65
CA VAL A 428 27.39 -24.45 -33.26
C VAL A 428 28.19 -24.00 -34.50
N SER A 429 28.30 -22.68 -34.73
CA SER A 429 29.09 -22.13 -35.81
C SER A 429 30.59 -22.22 -35.54
N GLY A 430 31.41 -22.19 -36.63
CA GLY A 430 32.85 -22.13 -36.51
C GLY A 430 33.33 -20.85 -35.76
N ALA A 431 32.59 -19.74 -35.89
CA ALA A 431 32.89 -18.52 -35.15
C ALA A 431 32.75 -18.70 -33.63
N THR A 432 31.73 -19.44 -33.21
CA THR A 432 31.55 -19.79 -31.80
C THR A 432 32.58 -20.80 -31.36
N GLN A 433 32.81 -21.87 -32.14
CA GLN A 433 33.78 -22.91 -31.85
C GLN A 433 35.19 -22.33 -31.59
N ALA A 434 35.61 -21.33 -32.37
CA ALA A 434 36.91 -20.67 -32.21
C ALA A 434 37.06 -19.90 -30.88
N LEU A 435 35.98 -19.56 -30.19
CA LEU A 435 35.95 -18.84 -28.91
C LEU A 435 35.86 -19.77 -27.70
N LEU A 436 35.62 -21.06 -27.91
CA LEU A 436 35.45 -22.02 -26.82
C LEU A 436 36.79 -22.40 -26.20
N LEU A 437 36.81 -22.56 -24.89
CA LEU A 437 37.96 -23.12 -24.15
C LEU A 437 38.20 -24.60 -24.48
N SER A 438 37.16 -25.35 -24.79
CA SER A 438 37.22 -26.73 -25.21
C SER A 438 36.17 -27.04 -26.25
N SER A 439 36.60 -27.69 -27.35
CA SER A 439 35.72 -28.11 -28.46
C SER A 439 35.67 -29.66 -28.58
N ALA A 440 36.04 -30.40 -27.51
CA ALA A 440 36.15 -31.86 -27.57
C ALA A 440 34.80 -32.58 -27.88
N ASP A 441 33.69 -31.97 -27.53
CA ASP A 441 32.34 -32.51 -27.77
C ASP A 441 31.67 -32.02 -29.04
N LEU A 442 32.41 -31.34 -29.92
CA LEU A 442 31.94 -30.81 -31.20
C LEU A 442 32.36 -31.70 -32.35
N ALA A 443 31.40 -32.30 -33.05
CA ALA A 443 31.62 -33.07 -34.24
C ALA A 443 31.50 -32.16 -35.51
N PRO A 444 32.49 -32.07 -36.40
CA PRO A 444 32.40 -31.27 -37.59
C PRO A 444 31.39 -31.80 -38.56
N LEU A 445 30.62 -30.94 -39.19
CA LEU A 445 29.67 -31.22 -40.26
C LEU A 445 30.14 -30.53 -41.55
N PRO A 446 29.62 -30.91 -42.74
CA PRO A 446 29.87 -30.21 -43.99
C PRO A 446 29.56 -28.72 -43.87
N ALA A 447 30.46 -27.89 -44.39
CA ALA A 447 30.22 -26.46 -44.40
C ALA A 447 29.02 -26.10 -45.26
N VAL A 448 28.22 -25.15 -44.82
CA VAL A 448 26.94 -24.81 -45.45
C VAL A 448 26.93 -23.39 -45.98
N LYS A 449 26.34 -23.21 -47.16
CA LYS A 449 26.09 -21.88 -47.69
C LYS A 449 24.84 -21.29 -47.08
N VAL A 450 25.05 -20.34 -46.14
CA VAL A 450 23.94 -19.65 -45.47
C VAL A 450 23.40 -18.56 -46.41
N LYS A 451 22.08 -18.51 -46.64
CA LYS A 451 21.44 -17.48 -47.48
C LYS A 451 21.90 -16.06 -47.08
N GLY A 452 22.35 -15.27 -48.04
CA GLY A 452 22.84 -13.88 -47.79
C GLY A 452 24.33 -13.77 -47.48
N ARG A 453 25.05 -14.87 -47.25
CA ARG A 453 26.53 -14.85 -47.16
C ARG A 453 27.19 -15.38 -48.44
N ARG A 454 28.33 -14.78 -48.83
CA ARG A 454 29.13 -15.23 -49.97
C ARG A 454 30.03 -16.43 -49.61
N SER A 455 30.46 -16.53 -48.37
CA SER A 455 31.31 -17.59 -47.83
C SER A 455 30.48 -18.67 -47.13
N GLU A 456 30.90 -19.92 -47.23
CA GLU A 456 30.36 -21.01 -46.42
C GLU A 456 30.66 -20.84 -44.96
N VAL A 457 29.75 -21.30 -44.12
CA VAL A 457 29.86 -21.28 -42.66
C VAL A 457 30.18 -22.69 -42.20
N ALA A 458 31.30 -22.85 -41.50
CA ALA A 458 31.60 -24.10 -40.81
C ALA A 458 30.61 -24.31 -39.63
N ILE A 459 30.08 -25.49 -39.53
CA ILE A 459 29.14 -25.89 -38.47
C ILE A 459 29.56 -27.19 -37.80
N TYR A 460 29.20 -27.30 -36.53
CA TYR A 460 29.55 -28.42 -35.66
C TYR A 460 28.30 -28.88 -34.89
N ALA A 461 28.13 -30.19 -34.80
CA ALA A 461 27.09 -30.77 -33.93
C ALA A 461 27.64 -30.93 -32.52
N LEU A 462 26.87 -30.48 -31.51
CA LEU A 462 27.21 -30.70 -30.10
C LEU A 462 26.73 -32.08 -29.68
N ALA A 463 27.68 -32.91 -29.19
CA ALA A 463 27.36 -34.22 -28.64
C ALA A 463 26.73 -34.13 -27.25
N GLY A 464 25.75 -34.97 -26.95
CA GLY A 464 25.11 -35.12 -25.65
C GLY A 464 24.11 -36.25 -25.60
N PRO A 465 23.67 -36.70 -24.43
CA PRO A 465 22.71 -37.83 -24.31
C PRO A 465 21.37 -37.52 -24.97
N TRP A 466 20.99 -36.23 -25.06
CA TRP A 466 19.78 -35.75 -25.76
C TRP A 466 19.98 -35.62 -27.30
N ALA A 467 21.19 -35.81 -27.78
CA ALA A 467 21.48 -35.64 -29.21
C ALA A 467 20.84 -36.79 -30.01
N GLU A 468 20.01 -36.43 -31.00
CA GLU A 468 19.56 -37.42 -31.97
C GLU A 468 20.78 -37.99 -32.71
N THR A 469 20.82 -39.30 -32.90
CA THR A 469 21.88 -39.91 -33.72
C THR A 469 21.73 -39.40 -35.14
N PRO A 470 22.73 -38.78 -35.76
CA PRO A 470 22.65 -38.30 -37.13
C PRO A 470 22.18 -39.43 -38.06
N ALA A 471 21.17 -39.17 -38.88
CA ALA A 471 20.77 -40.13 -39.90
C ALA A 471 21.98 -40.42 -40.79
N PRO A 472 22.26 -41.70 -41.17
CA PRO A 472 23.38 -42.01 -42.03
C PRO A 472 23.22 -41.25 -43.34
N SER A 473 24.23 -40.45 -43.70
CA SER A 473 24.25 -39.65 -44.89
C SER A 473 23.84 -40.49 -46.08
N MET A 474 22.71 -40.16 -46.72
CA MET A 474 22.44 -40.63 -48.08
C MET A 474 23.56 -40.10 -48.97
N ARG A 475 24.53 -40.97 -49.28
CA ARG A 475 25.51 -40.69 -50.31
C ARG A 475 24.72 -40.50 -51.62
N SER A 476 24.75 -39.28 -52.16
CA SER A 476 24.34 -39.02 -53.50
C SER A 476 25.17 -39.93 -54.45
N THR A 477 24.52 -40.89 -55.04
CA THR A 477 25.02 -41.52 -56.24
C THR A 477 24.80 -40.63 -57.42
#